data_968d7d9feb64ac6aeecf3fe6bb466091
#
_entry.id   968d7d9feb64ac6aeecf3fe6bb466091
#
_cell.length_a   1.000
_cell.length_b   1.000
_cell.length_c   1.000
_cell.angle_alpha   90.00
_cell.angle_beta   90.00
_cell.angle_gamma   90.00
#
_symmetry.space_group_name_H-M   'P 1'
#
loop_
_entity.id
_entity.type
_entity.pdbx_description
1 polymer ?
#
loop_
_entity_poly.entity_id
_entity_poly.type
_entity_poly.pdbx_seq_one_letter_code
_entity_poly.pdbx_strand_id
1 'polypeptide(L)'
;MAVDEDGLWVHQKFGYSIPRRNGKTEIIYILELWGLHHGLNMLHTAHRISTSHSSFEKVKKYLEKMGLTDGEDFNSIRAKGQERIELYETGGVVQFRTRTSNGGLGEGFDLLIIDEAQEYTTEQESALKYTVTDSENPMTVMCGTPPTPVSSGTVFTKYRETCLFGKAKYSGWAEWSVSEEKEIDDIDAWYNSNPSLGFHLTERKIEAELGEDKLDHNVQRLGFWPLYNQKSAIAATEWDALKVDSLPAFQGKLFAGVKYGQDGANAALSIAVHTADKRVFVETIDCQSVRNGNQWIVNFLKTADVEQIVIDGASRQKILADELKDYHVKNVVLPTVKEIIMANSMWEQAIYQKTLCHAGQASLRKVATNCDKRNIGSSGGFGYRSQFDDMDISLMDSALLAHWACATLKPKKKQKISY
;
A
#
# COMPACT_ATOMS: atom_id res chain seq x y z
N MET A 1 -6.45 22.99 -19.44
CA MET A 1 -7.46 21.91 -19.45
C MET A 1 -8.03 21.84 -20.85
N ALA A 2 -8.18 20.64 -21.40
CA ALA A 2 -8.74 20.46 -22.75
C ALA A 2 -10.20 20.03 -22.64
N VAL A 3 -11.04 20.54 -23.53
CA VAL A 3 -12.43 20.14 -23.70
C VAL A 3 -12.59 19.47 -25.06
N ASP A 4 -13.55 18.57 -25.15
CA ASP A 4 -13.96 17.92 -26.40
C ASP A 4 -14.93 18.80 -27.21
N GLU A 5 -15.49 18.25 -28.30
CA GLU A 5 -16.40 18.96 -29.19
C GLU A 5 -17.75 19.34 -28.49
N ASP A 6 -18.12 18.61 -27.45
CA ASP A 6 -19.32 18.84 -26.63
C ASP A 6 -19.07 19.81 -25.45
N GLY A 7 -17.84 20.33 -25.32
CA GLY A 7 -17.41 21.20 -24.23
C GLY A 7 -17.12 20.49 -22.92
N LEU A 8 -17.09 19.17 -22.92
CA LEU A 8 -16.80 18.37 -21.72
C LEU A 8 -15.29 18.20 -21.55
N TRP A 9 -14.84 18.01 -20.29
CA TRP A 9 -13.44 17.76 -20.00
C TRP A 9 -12.96 16.47 -20.67
N VAL A 10 -11.91 16.55 -21.51
CA VAL A 10 -11.22 15.38 -22.07
C VAL A 10 -10.73 14.47 -20.95
N HIS A 11 -10.32 15.06 -19.82
CA HIS A 11 -9.90 14.34 -18.63
C HIS A 11 -10.79 14.74 -17.45
N GLN A 12 -11.72 13.87 -17.08
CA GLN A 12 -12.52 14.04 -15.86
C GLN A 12 -11.70 13.76 -14.59
N LYS A 13 -10.57 13.08 -14.73
CA LYS A 13 -9.60 12.84 -13.66
C LYS A 13 -8.19 13.14 -14.17
N PHE A 14 -7.47 14.00 -13.49
CA PHE A 14 -6.10 14.36 -13.86
C PHE A 14 -5.17 14.29 -12.65
N GLY A 15 -4.05 13.60 -12.79
CA GLY A 15 -3.02 13.54 -11.77
C GLY A 15 -1.70 14.14 -12.25
N TYR A 16 -0.98 14.77 -11.33
CA TYR A 16 0.39 15.17 -11.66
C TYR A 16 1.33 15.06 -10.45
N SER A 17 2.57 14.72 -10.76
CA SER A 17 3.66 14.61 -9.79
C SER A 17 4.82 15.52 -10.19
N ILE A 18 5.22 16.38 -9.26
CA ILE A 18 6.37 17.28 -9.44
C ILE A 18 7.19 17.26 -8.14
N PRO A 19 8.53 17.23 -8.20
CA PRO A 19 9.38 17.28 -7.01
C PRO A 19 9.10 18.50 -6.12
N ARG A 20 9.52 18.43 -4.87
CA ARG A 20 9.29 19.51 -3.90
C ARG A 20 9.82 20.86 -4.39
N ARG A 21 9.10 21.94 -4.05
CA ARG A 21 9.44 23.34 -4.36
C ARG A 21 9.45 23.70 -5.86
N ASN A 22 8.75 22.96 -6.67
CA ASN A 22 8.58 23.23 -8.10
C ASN A 22 7.21 23.82 -8.48
N GLY A 23 6.53 24.47 -7.55
CA GLY A 23 5.28 25.21 -7.84
C GLY A 23 4.03 24.33 -7.94
N LYS A 24 4.06 23.07 -7.46
CA LYS A 24 2.92 22.16 -7.51
C LYS A 24 1.60 22.78 -7.05
N THR A 25 1.59 23.38 -5.86
CA THR A 25 0.41 24.00 -5.28
C THR A 25 0.05 25.34 -5.97
N GLU A 26 1.00 26.03 -6.58
CA GLU A 26 0.70 27.26 -7.36
C GLU A 26 -0.16 26.94 -8.60
N ILE A 27 0.02 25.78 -9.22
CA ILE A 27 -0.85 25.32 -10.32
C ILE A 27 -2.29 25.13 -9.81
N ILE A 28 -2.46 24.61 -8.60
CA ILE A 28 -3.78 24.49 -7.94
C ILE A 28 -4.41 25.87 -7.74
N TYR A 29 -3.66 26.84 -7.22
CA TYR A 29 -4.21 28.19 -7.00
C TYR A 29 -4.66 28.85 -8.29
N ILE A 30 -3.91 28.68 -9.39
CA ILE A 30 -4.34 29.19 -10.71
C ILE A 30 -5.66 28.52 -11.14
N LEU A 31 -5.78 27.20 -10.93
CA LEU A 31 -7.00 26.46 -11.22
C LEU A 31 -8.19 26.92 -10.40
N GLU A 32 -7.97 27.20 -9.10
CA GLU A 32 -9.01 27.69 -8.19
C GLU A 32 -9.47 29.11 -8.55
N LEU A 33 -8.52 30.00 -8.83
CA LEU A 33 -8.85 31.35 -9.31
C LEU A 33 -9.64 31.30 -10.61
N TRP A 34 -9.22 30.46 -11.54
CA TRP A 34 -9.94 30.24 -12.79
C TRP A 34 -11.36 29.71 -12.51
N GLY A 35 -11.51 28.72 -11.63
CA GLY A 35 -12.81 28.14 -11.27
C GLY A 35 -13.73 29.13 -10.59
N LEU A 36 -13.22 29.99 -9.70
CA LEU A 36 -13.98 31.08 -9.09
C LEU A 36 -14.56 32.02 -10.17
N HIS A 37 -13.75 32.43 -11.15
CA HIS A 37 -14.19 33.30 -12.24
C HIS A 37 -15.15 32.61 -13.24
N HIS A 38 -15.26 31.29 -13.21
CA HIS A 38 -16.19 30.52 -14.05
C HIS A 38 -17.41 29.99 -13.28
N GLY A 39 -17.62 30.45 -12.03
CA GLY A 39 -18.77 30.08 -11.22
C GLY A 39 -18.77 28.65 -10.70
N LEU A 40 -17.62 27.97 -10.65
CA LEU A 40 -17.54 26.59 -10.19
C LEU A 40 -17.64 26.48 -8.66
N ASN A 41 -18.30 25.43 -8.21
CA ASN A 41 -18.26 24.98 -6.81
C ASN A 41 -17.13 23.96 -6.64
N MET A 42 -16.12 24.33 -5.88
CA MET A 42 -14.88 23.59 -5.76
C MET A 42 -14.60 23.13 -4.32
N LEU A 43 -14.06 21.93 -4.19
CA LEU A 43 -13.53 21.41 -2.92
C LEU A 43 -12.03 21.18 -3.02
N HIS A 44 -11.25 21.95 -2.28
CA HIS A 44 -9.83 21.74 -2.05
C HIS A 44 -9.62 20.93 -0.78
N THR A 45 -8.94 19.79 -0.89
CA THR A 45 -8.62 18.96 0.26
C THR A 45 -7.13 18.75 0.41
N ALA A 46 -6.63 18.83 1.66
CA ALA A 46 -5.25 18.53 2.00
C ALA A 46 -5.18 17.50 3.14
N HIS A 47 -3.99 16.88 3.33
CA HIS A 47 -3.78 15.92 4.41
C HIS A 47 -3.82 16.58 5.79
N ARG A 48 -3.28 17.81 5.91
CA ARG A 48 -3.15 18.54 7.16
C ARG A 48 -3.99 19.82 7.17
N ILE A 49 -4.57 20.15 8.34
CA ILE A 49 -5.32 21.41 8.56
C ILE A 49 -4.45 22.63 8.21
N SER A 50 -3.17 22.62 8.60
CA SER A 50 -2.25 23.72 8.32
C SER A 50 -2.03 23.95 6.83
N THR A 51 -1.99 22.89 6.02
CA THR A 51 -1.86 22.97 4.56
C THR A 51 -3.13 23.55 3.95
N SER A 52 -4.30 23.04 4.33
CA SER A 52 -5.60 23.55 3.90
C SER A 52 -5.76 25.04 4.21
N HIS A 53 -5.48 25.44 5.45
CA HIS A 53 -5.51 26.86 5.87
C HIS A 53 -4.52 27.73 5.10
N SER A 54 -3.30 27.25 4.87
CA SER A 54 -2.31 27.98 4.07
C SER A 54 -2.77 28.22 2.64
N SER A 55 -3.48 27.26 2.03
CA SER A 55 -4.05 27.38 0.70
C SER A 55 -5.16 28.43 0.65
N PHE A 56 -6.06 28.41 1.63
CA PHE A 56 -7.09 29.44 1.78
C PHE A 56 -6.49 30.86 1.84
N GLU A 57 -5.50 31.10 2.72
CA GLU A 57 -4.86 32.41 2.85
C GLU A 57 -4.14 32.83 1.56
N LYS A 58 -3.59 31.90 0.81
CA LYS A 58 -2.91 32.18 -0.46
C LYS A 58 -3.89 32.61 -1.55
N VAL A 59 -4.98 31.88 -1.72
CA VAL A 59 -6.00 32.22 -2.74
C VAL A 59 -6.63 33.58 -2.42
N LYS A 60 -6.99 33.80 -1.15
CA LYS A 60 -7.45 35.12 -0.68
C LYS A 60 -6.48 36.25 -1.06
N LYS A 61 -5.19 36.07 -0.76
CA LYS A 61 -4.16 37.06 -1.06
C LYS A 61 -4.00 37.30 -2.56
N TYR A 62 -4.25 36.28 -3.41
CA TYR A 62 -4.21 36.47 -4.86
C TYR A 62 -5.39 37.31 -5.34
N LEU A 63 -6.61 37.09 -4.84
CA LEU A 63 -7.77 37.93 -5.15
C LEU A 63 -7.52 39.39 -4.74
N GLU A 64 -6.99 39.63 -3.53
CA GLU A 64 -6.60 40.95 -3.07
C GLU A 64 -5.53 41.62 -3.98
N LYS A 65 -4.53 40.87 -4.47
CA LYS A 65 -3.53 41.35 -5.43
C LYS A 65 -4.11 41.65 -6.82
N MET A 66 -5.20 41.00 -7.19
CA MET A 66 -5.94 41.31 -8.42
C MET A 66 -6.81 42.57 -8.28
N GLY A 67 -6.81 43.20 -7.08
CA GLY A 67 -7.56 44.43 -6.81
C GLY A 67 -8.96 44.19 -6.24
N LEU A 68 -9.30 42.96 -5.88
CA LEU A 68 -10.60 42.60 -5.33
C LEU A 68 -10.60 42.79 -3.80
N THR A 69 -11.69 43.26 -3.23
CA THR A 69 -11.87 43.61 -1.81
C THR A 69 -12.75 42.56 -1.12
N ASP A 70 -12.27 42.03 0.01
CA ASP A 70 -13.06 41.14 0.86
C ASP A 70 -14.24 41.88 1.50
N GLY A 71 -15.43 41.31 1.36
CA GLY A 71 -16.71 41.92 1.78
C GLY A 71 -17.40 42.74 0.71
N GLU A 72 -16.72 43.15 -0.40
CA GLU A 72 -17.30 43.90 -1.52
C GLU A 72 -17.37 43.05 -2.82
N ASP A 73 -16.24 42.44 -3.20
CA ASP A 73 -16.14 41.64 -4.43
C ASP A 73 -16.20 40.14 -4.15
N PHE A 74 -15.71 39.72 -3.02
CA PHE A 74 -15.77 38.32 -2.56
C PHE A 74 -16.01 38.22 -1.04
N ASN A 75 -16.40 37.06 -0.58
CA ASN A 75 -16.56 36.77 0.84
C ASN A 75 -15.57 35.65 1.27
N SER A 76 -14.77 35.92 2.29
CA SER A 76 -13.90 34.92 2.88
C SER A 76 -14.34 34.51 4.28
N ILE A 77 -14.68 33.23 4.49
CA ILE A 77 -15.08 32.67 5.77
C ILE A 77 -13.90 31.90 6.38
N ARG A 78 -13.46 32.34 7.57
CA ARG A 78 -12.32 31.77 8.33
C ARG A 78 -12.78 30.82 9.45
N ALA A 79 -13.84 30.09 9.29
CA ALA A 79 -14.22 29.11 10.30
C ALA A 79 -13.33 27.87 10.19
N LYS A 80 -12.58 27.54 11.25
CA LYS A 80 -11.64 26.41 11.27
C LYS A 80 -12.28 25.11 10.79
N GLY A 81 -11.74 24.55 9.70
CA GLY A 81 -12.27 23.35 9.02
C GLY A 81 -13.48 23.59 8.12
N GLN A 82 -13.90 24.86 7.95
CA GLN A 82 -14.97 25.29 7.05
C GLN A 82 -14.57 26.57 6.31
N GLU A 83 -13.27 26.73 6.06
CA GLU A 83 -12.75 27.86 5.31
C GLU A 83 -13.28 27.82 3.89
N ARG A 84 -13.79 28.95 3.40
CA ARG A 84 -14.28 29.09 2.02
C ARG A 84 -14.13 30.50 1.50
N ILE A 85 -14.02 30.61 0.18
CA ILE A 85 -14.05 31.86 -0.56
C ILE A 85 -15.17 31.78 -1.59
N GLU A 86 -15.96 32.83 -1.71
CA GLU A 86 -17.05 32.95 -2.64
C GLU A 86 -16.89 34.26 -3.42
N LEU A 87 -16.80 34.21 -4.75
CA LEU A 87 -16.69 35.37 -5.63
C LEU A 87 -18.09 35.83 -6.01
N TYR A 88 -18.48 37.05 -5.67
CA TYR A 88 -19.84 37.53 -5.86
C TYR A 88 -20.25 37.68 -7.32
N GLU A 89 -19.35 38.09 -8.20
CA GLU A 89 -19.63 38.32 -9.62
C GLU A 89 -20.14 37.06 -10.32
N THR A 90 -19.58 35.91 -10.01
CA THR A 90 -19.83 34.64 -10.70
C THR A 90 -20.59 33.62 -9.84
N GLY A 91 -20.62 33.83 -8.52
CA GLY A 91 -21.10 32.84 -7.56
C GLY A 91 -20.17 31.66 -7.38
N GLY A 92 -18.93 31.70 -7.94
CA GLY A 92 -17.94 30.66 -7.78
C GLY A 92 -17.49 30.52 -6.34
N VAL A 93 -17.33 29.28 -5.88
CA VAL A 93 -16.97 28.97 -4.48
C VAL A 93 -15.81 27.97 -4.45
N VAL A 94 -14.84 28.20 -3.56
CA VAL A 94 -13.86 27.20 -3.17
C VAL A 94 -13.89 26.96 -1.68
N GLN A 95 -14.02 25.72 -1.28
CA GLN A 95 -14.00 25.27 0.12
C GLN A 95 -12.70 24.56 0.42
N PHE A 96 -12.08 24.85 1.56
CA PHE A 96 -10.80 24.29 1.98
C PHE A 96 -11.00 23.39 3.19
N ARG A 97 -10.68 22.09 3.05
CA ARG A 97 -10.92 21.09 4.10
C ARG A 97 -9.78 20.12 4.26
N THR A 98 -9.66 19.53 5.44
CA THR A 98 -8.84 18.33 5.63
C THR A 98 -9.61 17.08 5.23
N ARG A 99 -8.88 16.11 4.65
CA ARG A 99 -9.47 14.82 4.29
C ARG A 99 -9.77 13.99 5.54
N THR A 100 -10.98 13.48 5.61
CA THR A 100 -11.41 12.50 6.61
C THR A 100 -12.16 11.36 5.91
N SER A 101 -12.27 10.22 6.56
CA SER A 101 -13.03 9.06 6.01
C SER A 101 -14.53 9.31 5.86
N ASN A 102 -15.07 10.38 6.45
CA ASN A 102 -16.50 10.74 6.41
C ASN A 102 -16.73 12.15 5.83
N GLY A 103 -15.71 12.82 5.32
CA GLY A 103 -15.82 14.17 4.79
C GLY A 103 -16.45 14.22 3.40
N GLY A 104 -17.35 15.18 3.18
CA GLY A 104 -17.95 15.43 1.84
C GLY A 104 -19.21 14.64 1.51
N LEU A 105 -19.67 13.74 2.37
CA LEU A 105 -20.91 12.99 2.16
C LEU A 105 -22.12 13.93 2.10
N GLY A 106 -22.88 13.88 0.98
CA GLY A 106 -24.09 14.67 0.78
C GLY A 106 -23.87 16.08 0.22
N GLU A 107 -22.66 16.42 -0.22
CA GLU A 107 -22.34 17.67 -0.90
C GLU A 107 -21.93 17.43 -2.35
N GLY A 108 -22.27 18.37 -3.25
CA GLY A 108 -21.94 18.32 -4.68
C GLY A 108 -20.94 19.39 -5.07
N PHE A 109 -19.93 19.03 -5.88
CA PHE A 109 -18.89 19.92 -6.38
C PHE A 109 -18.65 19.69 -7.86
N ASP A 110 -18.22 20.73 -8.57
CA ASP A 110 -17.79 20.64 -9.97
C ASP A 110 -16.33 20.19 -10.09
N LEU A 111 -15.51 20.62 -9.15
CA LEU A 111 -14.07 20.32 -9.11
C LEU A 111 -13.64 19.86 -7.72
N LEU A 112 -13.08 18.66 -7.65
CA LEU A 112 -12.44 18.11 -6.46
C LEU A 112 -10.91 18.18 -6.62
N ILE A 113 -10.25 18.84 -5.68
CA ILE A 113 -8.80 18.98 -5.64
C ILE A 113 -8.25 18.17 -4.46
N ILE A 114 -7.32 17.27 -4.78
CA ILE A 114 -6.60 16.42 -3.81
C ILE A 114 -5.14 16.88 -3.79
N ASP A 115 -4.81 17.83 -2.93
CA ASP A 115 -3.41 18.21 -2.66
C ASP A 115 -2.76 17.22 -1.70
N GLU A 116 -1.45 17.07 -1.75
CA GLU A 116 -0.69 16.03 -1.02
C GLU A 116 -1.27 14.62 -1.28
N ALA A 117 -1.48 14.30 -2.55
CA ALA A 117 -2.15 13.06 -2.97
C ALA A 117 -1.37 11.78 -2.60
N GLN A 118 -0.07 11.87 -2.30
CA GLN A 118 0.73 10.77 -1.76
C GLN A 118 0.22 10.26 -0.40
N GLU A 119 -0.62 11.06 0.29
CA GLU A 119 -1.26 10.70 1.56
C GLU A 119 -2.76 10.32 1.38
N TYR A 120 -3.25 10.18 0.15
CA TYR A 120 -4.65 9.90 -0.14
C TYR A 120 -4.96 8.42 -0.05
N THR A 121 -5.76 8.04 0.95
CA THR A 121 -6.11 6.64 1.24
C THR A 121 -7.38 6.20 0.52
N THR A 122 -7.58 4.89 0.40
CA THR A 122 -8.77 4.28 -0.22
C THR A 122 -10.07 4.64 0.51
N GLU A 123 -10.04 4.74 1.84
CA GLU A 123 -11.19 5.14 2.65
C GLU A 123 -11.60 6.59 2.36
N GLN A 124 -10.61 7.49 2.25
CA GLN A 124 -10.85 8.88 1.88
C GLN A 124 -11.37 9.00 0.43
N GLU A 125 -10.84 8.18 -0.49
CA GLU A 125 -11.36 8.13 -1.87
C GLU A 125 -12.82 7.70 -1.89
N SER A 126 -13.19 6.68 -1.12
CA SER A 126 -14.58 6.22 -1.04
C SER A 126 -15.55 7.29 -0.56
N ALA A 127 -15.11 8.18 0.33
CA ALA A 127 -15.91 9.29 0.82
C ALA A 127 -16.03 10.46 -0.18
N LEU A 128 -14.97 10.72 -0.96
CA LEU A 128 -14.87 11.95 -1.76
C LEU A 128 -15.19 11.76 -3.25
N LYS A 129 -14.94 10.60 -3.84
CA LYS A 129 -15.05 10.39 -5.30
C LYS A 129 -16.43 10.65 -5.88
N TYR A 130 -17.48 10.51 -5.07
CA TYR A 130 -18.86 10.70 -5.51
C TYR A 130 -19.36 12.14 -5.36
N THR A 131 -18.60 13.01 -4.70
CA THR A 131 -19.00 14.40 -4.47
C THR A 131 -19.03 15.25 -5.74
N VAL A 132 -18.44 14.78 -6.82
CA VAL A 132 -18.46 15.45 -8.15
C VAL A 132 -19.47 14.83 -9.11
N THR A 133 -20.19 13.78 -8.73
CA THR A 133 -21.04 13.02 -9.65
C THR A 133 -22.26 13.83 -10.14
N ASP A 134 -22.75 14.76 -9.34
CA ASP A 134 -23.93 15.58 -9.68
C ASP A 134 -23.61 16.78 -10.61
N SER A 135 -22.32 17.04 -10.86
CA SER A 135 -21.91 18.08 -11.80
C SER A 135 -22.14 17.64 -13.25
N GLU A 136 -22.55 18.56 -14.10
CA GLU A 136 -22.69 18.32 -15.55
C GLU A 136 -21.33 18.05 -16.21
N ASN A 137 -20.24 18.62 -15.69
CA ASN A 137 -18.89 18.46 -16.21
C ASN A 137 -17.86 18.26 -15.08
N PRO A 138 -17.88 17.09 -14.39
CA PRO A 138 -17.11 16.85 -13.19
C PRO A 138 -15.62 16.73 -13.47
N MET A 139 -14.81 17.24 -12.54
CA MET A 139 -13.35 17.07 -12.60
C MET A 139 -12.74 16.76 -11.23
N THR A 140 -11.80 15.83 -11.20
CA THR A 140 -10.94 15.58 -10.04
C THR A 140 -9.48 15.79 -10.40
N VAL A 141 -8.79 16.66 -9.67
CA VAL A 141 -7.36 16.92 -9.85
C VAL A 141 -6.58 16.41 -8.63
N MET A 142 -5.59 15.57 -8.86
CA MET A 142 -4.70 15.06 -7.81
C MET A 142 -3.29 15.57 -8.04
N CYS A 143 -2.66 16.11 -7.01
CA CYS A 143 -1.26 16.51 -7.07
C CYS A 143 -0.46 16.02 -5.88
N GLY A 144 0.78 15.62 -6.13
CA GLY A 144 1.65 15.09 -5.09
C GLY A 144 3.11 15.03 -5.50
N THR A 145 3.92 14.52 -4.60
CA THR A 145 5.24 13.97 -4.87
C THR A 145 5.12 12.45 -4.90
N PRO A 146 6.12 11.72 -5.42
CA PRO A 146 6.14 10.28 -5.19
C PRO A 146 6.01 9.97 -3.69
N PRO A 147 5.32 8.87 -3.31
CA PRO A 147 5.20 8.51 -1.91
C PRO A 147 6.56 8.12 -1.32
N THR A 148 6.74 8.36 -0.05
CA THR A 148 7.86 7.85 0.75
C THR A 148 7.43 6.57 1.49
N PRO A 149 8.36 5.82 2.14
CA PRO A 149 8.01 4.65 2.94
C PRO A 149 7.03 4.92 4.10
N VAL A 150 6.89 6.20 4.49
CA VAL A 150 5.97 6.62 5.57
C VAL A 150 4.67 7.23 5.06
N SER A 151 4.50 7.36 3.74
CA SER A 151 3.27 7.87 3.14
C SER A 151 2.13 6.86 3.31
N SER A 152 0.95 7.35 3.70
CA SER A 152 -0.22 6.54 4.02
C SER A 152 -1.09 6.22 2.80
N GLY A 153 -0.90 6.95 1.69
CA GLY A 153 -1.79 6.88 0.54
C GLY A 153 -1.39 5.86 -0.51
N THR A 154 -2.36 5.11 -1.01
CA THR A 154 -2.19 4.14 -2.10
C THR A 154 -2.89 4.55 -3.39
N VAL A 155 -3.87 5.45 -3.30
CA VAL A 155 -4.72 5.87 -4.43
C VAL A 155 -3.91 6.55 -5.53
N PHE A 156 -3.00 7.44 -5.17
CA PHE A 156 -2.19 8.21 -6.11
C PHE A 156 -1.26 7.32 -6.94
N THR A 157 -0.62 6.34 -6.30
CA THR A 157 0.23 5.34 -6.98
C THR A 157 -0.58 4.46 -7.93
N LYS A 158 -1.70 3.90 -7.47
CA LYS A 158 -2.61 3.09 -8.30
C LYS A 158 -3.13 3.89 -9.50
N TYR A 159 -3.47 5.16 -9.30
CA TYR A 159 -3.93 6.03 -10.38
C TYR A 159 -2.85 6.28 -11.42
N ARG A 160 -1.62 6.61 -10.99
CA ARG A 160 -0.46 6.74 -11.88
C ARG A 160 -0.26 5.49 -12.74
N GLU A 161 -0.20 4.32 -12.11
CA GLU A 161 -0.03 3.03 -12.80
C GLU A 161 -1.14 2.79 -13.83
N THR A 162 -2.39 3.06 -13.46
CA THR A 162 -3.54 2.89 -14.36
C THR A 162 -3.43 3.79 -15.59
N CYS A 163 -2.98 5.03 -15.43
CA CYS A 163 -2.75 5.96 -16.54
C CYS A 163 -1.58 5.53 -17.43
N LEU A 164 -0.44 5.15 -16.84
CA LEU A 164 0.76 4.75 -17.59
C LEU A 164 0.55 3.46 -18.38
N PHE A 165 -0.27 2.53 -17.88
CA PHE A 165 -0.62 1.30 -18.63
C PHE A 165 -1.76 1.48 -19.62
N GLY A 166 -2.25 2.71 -19.83
CA GLY A 166 -3.30 3.02 -20.81
C GLY A 166 -4.66 2.40 -20.49
N LYS A 167 -4.93 2.04 -19.24
CA LYS A 167 -6.18 1.40 -18.79
C LYS A 167 -7.25 2.40 -18.32
N ALA A 168 -6.89 3.67 -18.14
CA ALA A 168 -7.78 4.70 -17.64
C ALA A 168 -8.46 5.45 -18.80
N LYS A 169 -9.81 5.47 -18.80
CA LYS A 169 -10.60 6.34 -19.68
C LYS A 169 -10.81 7.70 -19.03
N TYR A 170 -10.91 8.75 -19.82
CA TYR A 170 -11.14 10.13 -19.37
C TYR A 170 -10.18 10.58 -18.27
N SER A 171 -8.95 10.07 -18.32
CA SER A 171 -7.94 10.29 -17.30
C SER A 171 -6.62 10.73 -17.92
N GLY A 172 -5.90 11.61 -17.24
CA GLY A 172 -4.59 12.09 -17.66
C GLY A 172 -3.58 12.07 -16.53
N TRP A 173 -2.31 11.95 -16.92
CA TRP A 173 -1.19 11.97 -15.98
C TRP A 173 -0.02 12.78 -16.54
N ALA A 174 0.61 13.57 -15.69
CA ALA A 174 1.85 14.27 -16.01
C ALA A 174 2.84 14.13 -14.85
N GLU A 175 4.11 13.88 -15.15
CA GLU A 175 5.13 13.83 -14.10
C GLU A 175 6.48 14.38 -14.57
N TRP A 176 7.20 14.98 -13.64
CA TRP A 176 8.59 15.33 -13.72
C TRP A 176 9.36 14.38 -12.81
N SER A 177 10.07 13.44 -13.40
CA SER A 177 10.69 12.35 -12.65
C SER A 177 11.91 11.80 -13.38
N VAL A 178 12.80 11.16 -12.65
CA VAL A 178 13.83 10.28 -13.20
C VAL A 178 13.31 8.84 -13.26
N SER A 179 13.71 8.09 -14.29
CA SER A 179 13.25 6.70 -14.51
C SER A 179 13.96 5.67 -13.62
N GLU A 180 15.12 6.04 -13.09
CA GLU A 180 15.96 5.19 -12.24
C GLU A 180 16.64 6.04 -11.17
N GLU A 181 17.10 5.41 -10.10
CA GLU A 181 17.82 6.08 -9.03
C GLU A 181 19.14 6.69 -9.54
N LYS A 182 19.34 7.97 -9.27
CA LYS A 182 20.50 8.75 -9.68
C LYS A 182 21.42 9.05 -8.51
N GLU A 183 22.68 9.41 -8.80
CA GLU A 183 23.57 9.98 -7.78
C GLU A 183 23.03 11.35 -7.33
N ILE A 184 23.27 11.70 -6.07
CA ILE A 184 22.68 12.90 -5.46
C ILE A 184 23.25 14.20 -6.03
N ASP A 185 24.43 14.14 -6.64
CA ASP A 185 25.16 15.23 -7.29
C ASP A 185 25.02 15.24 -8.83
N ASP A 186 24.11 14.42 -9.39
CA ASP A 186 23.81 14.41 -10.83
C ASP A 186 23.03 15.67 -11.23
N ILE A 187 23.77 16.70 -11.69
CA ILE A 187 23.21 18.01 -12.07
C ILE A 187 22.25 17.88 -13.26
N ASP A 188 22.52 17.00 -14.22
CA ASP A 188 21.60 16.76 -15.35
C ASP A 188 20.27 16.19 -14.88
N ALA A 189 20.30 15.28 -13.89
CA ALA A 189 19.08 14.78 -13.27
C ALA A 189 18.31 15.88 -12.53
N TRP A 190 19.00 16.83 -11.88
CA TRP A 190 18.35 17.98 -11.24
C TRP A 190 17.57 18.83 -12.25
N TYR A 191 18.18 19.19 -13.40
CA TYR A 191 17.53 20.00 -14.43
C TYR A 191 16.39 19.25 -15.11
N ASN A 192 16.54 17.96 -15.38
CA ASN A 192 15.52 17.16 -16.05
C ASN A 192 14.26 16.97 -15.21
N SER A 193 14.38 16.92 -13.88
CA SER A 193 13.26 16.66 -12.99
C SER A 193 12.67 17.91 -12.31
N ASN A 194 13.37 19.03 -12.28
CA ASN A 194 12.95 20.24 -11.57
C ASN A 194 12.66 21.41 -12.53
N PRO A 195 11.41 21.58 -13.00
CA PRO A 195 11.06 22.64 -13.94
C PRO A 195 11.25 24.06 -13.40
N SER A 196 11.40 24.24 -12.07
CA SER A 196 11.68 25.55 -11.45
C SER A 196 13.17 25.82 -11.24
N LEU A 197 14.05 24.90 -11.60
CA LEU A 197 15.49 25.08 -11.45
C LEU A 197 16.00 26.18 -12.41
N GLY A 198 16.80 27.09 -11.87
CA GLY A 198 17.23 28.29 -12.59
C GLY A 198 16.32 29.52 -12.38
N PHE A 199 15.14 29.34 -11.75
CA PHE A 199 14.22 30.42 -11.39
C PHE A 199 14.10 30.59 -9.88
N HIS A 200 13.19 29.85 -9.23
CA HIS A 200 12.99 29.87 -7.78
C HIS A 200 13.87 28.87 -7.05
N LEU A 201 14.12 27.73 -7.66
CA LEU A 201 15.05 26.73 -7.20
C LEU A 201 16.42 27.00 -7.85
N THR A 202 17.50 26.90 -7.09
CA THR A 202 18.86 27.10 -7.59
C THR A 202 19.72 25.89 -7.23
N GLU A 203 20.78 25.62 -8.02
CA GLU A 203 21.74 24.56 -7.71
C GLU A 203 22.26 24.66 -6.27
N ARG A 204 22.69 25.86 -5.86
CA ARG A 204 23.14 26.12 -4.47
C ARG A 204 22.14 25.67 -3.39
N LYS A 205 20.82 25.78 -3.67
CA LYS A 205 19.79 25.32 -2.73
C LYS A 205 19.72 23.80 -2.68
N ILE A 206 19.85 23.14 -3.83
CA ILE A 206 19.89 21.68 -3.90
C ILE A 206 21.16 21.15 -3.25
N GLU A 207 22.32 21.73 -3.56
CA GLU A 207 23.60 21.38 -2.93
C GLU A 207 23.55 21.48 -1.40
N ALA A 208 22.89 22.51 -0.86
CA ALA A 208 22.73 22.68 0.58
C ALA A 208 21.77 21.65 1.23
N GLU A 209 20.97 20.96 0.43
CA GLU A 209 20.05 19.89 0.88
C GLU A 209 20.64 18.48 0.72
N LEU A 210 21.83 18.35 0.10
CA LEU A 210 22.49 17.04 -0.07
C LEU A 210 22.80 16.45 1.30
N GLY A 211 22.41 15.19 1.48
CA GLY A 211 22.58 14.42 2.71
C GLY A 211 22.98 12.98 2.42
N GLU A 212 23.01 12.15 3.46
CA GLU A 212 23.39 10.73 3.36
C GLU A 212 22.28 9.85 2.78
N ASP A 213 21.01 10.29 2.84
CA ASP A 213 19.87 9.50 2.33
C ASP A 213 19.65 9.76 0.84
N LYS A 214 20.35 8.95 0.02
CA LYS A 214 20.24 8.97 -1.42
C LYS A 214 18.82 8.70 -1.91
N LEU A 215 18.09 7.78 -1.27
CA LEU A 215 16.73 7.44 -1.69
C LEU A 215 15.76 8.59 -1.43
N ASP A 216 15.82 9.21 -0.25
CA ASP A 216 14.97 10.37 0.05
C ASP A 216 15.25 11.52 -0.92
N HIS A 217 16.53 11.81 -1.23
CA HIS A 217 16.89 12.79 -2.25
C HIS A 217 16.26 12.49 -3.61
N ASN A 218 16.39 11.25 -4.08
CA ASN A 218 15.79 10.83 -5.36
C ASN A 218 14.26 11.00 -5.37
N VAL A 219 13.58 10.60 -4.30
CA VAL A 219 12.12 10.72 -4.17
C VAL A 219 11.67 12.19 -4.12
N GLN A 220 12.27 12.96 -3.22
CA GLN A 220 11.78 14.31 -2.92
C GLN A 220 12.26 15.37 -3.91
N ARG A 221 13.48 15.20 -4.45
CA ARG A 221 14.14 16.19 -5.30
C ARG A 221 14.17 15.82 -6.77
N LEU A 222 14.24 14.52 -7.10
CA LEU A 222 14.26 14.06 -8.48
C LEU A 222 12.92 13.45 -8.93
N GLY A 223 11.93 13.40 -8.05
CA GLY A 223 10.62 12.85 -8.39
C GLY A 223 10.66 11.36 -8.71
N PHE A 224 11.71 10.66 -8.31
CA PHE A 224 11.86 9.24 -8.52
C PHE A 224 10.69 8.50 -7.87
N TRP A 225 10.01 7.69 -8.67
CA TRP A 225 9.03 6.74 -8.17
C TRP A 225 9.77 5.45 -7.87
N PRO A 226 10.23 5.27 -6.65
CA PRO A 226 10.78 3.99 -6.32
C PRO A 226 9.70 2.98 -6.67
N LEU A 227 10.09 1.89 -7.31
CA LEU A 227 9.29 0.69 -7.24
C LEU A 227 9.34 0.27 -5.76
N TYR A 228 8.58 1.01 -4.95
CA TYR A 228 8.16 0.46 -3.68
C TYR A 228 7.27 -0.72 -4.07
N ASN A 229 7.83 -1.86 -4.19
CA ASN A 229 7.70 -2.76 -3.02
C ASN A 229 7.87 -1.93 -1.76
N GLN A 230 6.76 -1.42 -1.16
CA GLN A 230 6.74 -0.99 0.24
C GLN A 230 7.63 -2.00 0.91
N LYS A 231 8.74 -1.57 1.59
CA LYS A 231 9.73 -2.54 2.04
C LYS A 231 8.94 -3.67 2.64
N SER A 232 8.66 -4.68 1.82
CA SER A 232 7.95 -5.84 2.32
C SER A 232 8.73 -6.26 3.52
N ALA A 233 8.08 -6.61 4.60
CA ALA A 233 8.78 -7.11 5.77
C ALA A 233 9.79 -8.20 5.41
N ILE A 234 9.61 -8.81 4.21
CA ILE A 234 10.54 -9.76 3.60
C ILE A 234 10.92 -9.20 2.21
N ALA A 235 12.17 -8.81 2.02
CA ALA A 235 12.64 -8.30 0.74
C ALA A 235 12.63 -9.40 -0.34
N ALA A 236 12.26 -9.04 -1.58
CA ALA A 236 12.23 -10.01 -2.68
C ALA A 236 13.60 -10.68 -2.90
N THR A 237 14.70 -9.93 -2.75
CA THR A 237 16.05 -10.46 -2.85
C THR A 237 16.40 -11.46 -1.74
N GLU A 238 15.91 -11.24 -0.52
CA GLU A 238 16.09 -12.18 0.60
C GLU A 238 15.31 -13.46 0.36
N TRP A 239 14.06 -13.34 -0.07
CA TRP A 239 13.21 -14.49 -0.40
C TRP A 239 13.80 -15.30 -1.56
N ASP A 240 14.13 -14.65 -2.67
CA ASP A 240 14.65 -15.32 -3.87
C ASP A 240 15.99 -16.04 -3.61
N ALA A 241 16.80 -15.55 -2.67
CA ALA A 241 18.06 -16.20 -2.24
C ALA A 241 17.84 -17.53 -1.49
N LEU A 242 16.62 -17.85 -1.07
CA LEU A 242 16.25 -19.11 -0.41
C LEU A 242 15.74 -20.17 -1.39
N LYS A 243 15.54 -19.81 -2.66
CA LYS A 243 15.10 -20.70 -3.71
C LYS A 243 16.15 -21.77 -3.98
N VAL A 244 15.72 -23.01 -4.12
CA VAL A 244 16.54 -24.13 -4.55
C VAL A 244 16.27 -24.46 -6.03
N ASP A 245 17.32 -24.77 -6.80
CA ASP A 245 17.18 -25.13 -8.21
C ASP A 245 16.71 -26.58 -8.39
N SER A 246 16.96 -27.43 -7.41
CA SER A 246 16.47 -28.80 -7.35
C SER A 246 16.02 -29.16 -5.95
N LEU A 247 15.05 -30.06 -5.84
CA LEU A 247 14.54 -30.49 -4.54
C LEU A 247 15.66 -31.14 -3.70
N PRO A 248 15.86 -30.69 -2.45
CA PRO A 248 16.88 -31.28 -1.57
C PRO A 248 16.45 -32.68 -1.11
N ALA A 249 17.39 -33.46 -0.61
CA ALA A 249 17.08 -34.73 0.05
C ALA A 249 16.32 -34.47 1.36
N PHE A 250 15.11 -34.96 1.47
CA PHE A 250 14.25 -34.79 2.64
C PHE A 250 14.54 -35.81 3.73
N GLN A 251 14.34 -35.42 4.99
CA GLN A 251 14.51 -36.26 6.16
C GLN A 251 13.29 -36.20 7.09
N GLY A 252 12.77 -37.36 7.45
CA GLY A 252 11.63 -37.48 8.35
C GLY A 252 10.28 -37.34 7.67
N LYS A 253 9.28 -36.96 8.45
CA LYS A 253 7.89 -36.79 8.01
C LYS A 253 7.60 -35.34 7.71
N LEU A 254 6.45 -35.12 7.08
CA LEU A 254 5.94 -33.77 6.80
C LEU A 254 5.39 -33.13 8.07
N PHE A 255 5.42 -31.82 8.10
CA PHE A 255 4.71 -30.96 9.03
C PHE A 255 3.73 -30.11 8.23
N ALA A 256 2.48 -30.03 8.67
CA ALA A 256 1.45 -29.29 7.95
C ALA A 256 1.02 -28.04 8.72
N GLY A 257 0.82 -26.94 8.01
CA GLY A 257 0.21 -25.72 8.52
C GLY A 257 -1.06 -25.40 7.74
N VAL A 258 -2.14 -25.16 8.46
CA VAL A 258 -3.42 -24.71 7.89
C VAL A 258 -3.75 -23.34 8.46
N LYS A 259 -4.08 -22.41 7.59
CA LYS A 259 -4.50 -21.07 7.97
C LYS A 259 -5.82 -20.69 7.31
N TYR A 260 -6.79 -20.29 8.10
CA TYR A 260 -7.97 -19.60 7.60
C TYR A 260 -7.70 -18.10 7.53
N GLY A 261 -8.01 -17.48 6.39
CA GLY A 261 -7.83 -16.05 6.15
C GLY A 261 -8.54 -15.18 7.19
N GLN A 262 -8.07 -13.95 7.35
CA GLN A 262 -8.59 -13.02 8.35
C GLN A 262 -10.08 -12.67 8.15
N ASP A 263 -10.50 -12.57 6.88
CA ASP A 263 -11.89 -12.37 6.46
C ASP A 263 -12.75 -13.65 6.53
N GLY A 264 -12.10 -14.80 6.81
CA GLY A 264 -12.76 -16.11 6.81
C GLY A 264 -13.16 -16.60 5.42
N ALA A 265 -12.68 -15.99 4.33
CA ALA A 265 -13.06 -16.33 2.97
C ALA A 265 -12.28 -17.51 2.40
N ASN A 266 -11.01 -17.68 2.81
CA ASN A 266 -10.10 -18.68 2.28
C ASN A 266 -9.48 -19.55 3.37
N ALA A 267 -9.05 -20.76 2.97
CA ALA A 267 -8.20 -21.64 3.77
C ALA A 267 -6.99 -22.04 2.94
N ALA A 268 -5.80 -21.94 3.52
CA ALA A 268 -4.53 -22.33 2.90
C ALA A 268 -3.91 -23.51 3.66
N LEU A 269 -3.29 -24.43 2.91
CA LEU A 269 -2.54 -25.58 3.42
C LEU A 269 -1.13 -25.54 2.86
N SER A 270 -0.15 -25.61 3.73
CA SER A 270 1.27 -25.69 3.39
C SER A 270 1.94 -26.81 4.17
N ILE A 271 3.08 -27.26 3.65
CA ILE A 271 3.92 -28.28 4.30
C ILE A 271 5.32 -27.75 4.55
N ALA A 272 5.96 -28.36 5.53
CA ALA A 272 7.38 -28.20 5.81
C ALA A 272 8.03 -29.57 6.06
N VAL A 273 9.31 -29.70 5.74
CA VAL A 273 10.08 -30.92 5.96
C VAL A 273 11.55 -30.60 6.20
N HIS A 274 12.22 -31.34 7.07
CA HIS A 274 13.66 -31.23 7.23
C HIS A 274 14.41 -31.70 6.01
N THR A 275 15.51 -31.01 5.67
CA THR A 275 16.41 -31.39 4.61
C THR A 275 17.71 -31.97 5.13
N ALA A 276 18.43 -32.74 4.32
CA ALA A 276 19.69 -33.37 4.72
C ALA A 276 20.80 -32.33 5.04
N ASP A 277 20.71 -31.14 4.45
CA ASP A 277 21.63 -30.00 4.68
C ASP A 277 21.18 -29.12 5.89
N LYS A 278 20.27 -29.64 6.71
CA LYS A 278 19.78 -29.00 7.96
C LYS A 278 18.94 -27.74 7.77
N ARG A 279 18.39 -27.51 6.58
CA ARG A 279 17.37 -26.48 6.35
C ARG A 279 15.97 -27.06 6.54
N VAL A 280 14.98 -26.17 6.53
CA VAL A 280 13.56 -26.54 6.45
C VAL A 280 13.05 -26.14 5.09
N PHE A 281 12.63 -27.11 4.29
CA PHE A 281 11.95 -26.89 3.02
C PHE A 281 10.47 -26.61 3.29
N VAL A 282 9.92 -25.59 2.62
CA VAL A 282 8.50 -25.24 2.71
C VAL A 282 7.86 -25.18 1.33
N GLU A 283 6.61 -25.61 1.25
CA GLU A 283 5.83 -25.55 0.03
C GLU A 283 4.34 -25.39 0.34
N THR A 284 3.64 -24.56 -0.42
CA THR A 284 2.19 -24.42 -0.32
C THR A 284 1.52 -25.47 -1.20
N ILE A 285 0.59 -26.22 -0.64
CA ILE A 285 -0.15 -27.26 -1.35
C ILE A 285 -1.32 -26.63 -2.11
N ASP A 286 -2.17 -25.85 -1.42
CA ASP A 286 -3.31 -25.19 -2.05
C ASP A 286 -3.89 -24.09 -1.15
N CYS A 287 -4.70 -23.21 -1.77
CA CYS A 287 -5.52 -22.22 -1.10
C CYS A 287 -6.88 -22.12 -1.78
N GLN A 288 -7.93 -22.48 -1.05
CA GLN A 288 -9.28 -22.52 -1.59
C GLN A 288 -10.24 -21.67 -0.77
N SER A 289 -11.34 -21.25 -1.43
CA SER A 289 -12.47 -20.64 -0.72
C SER A 289 -13.05 -21.60 0.31
N VAL A 290 -13.34 -21.08 1.51
CA VAL A 290 -14.03 -21.88 2.56
C VAL A 290 -15.40 -22.38 2.14
N ARG A 291 -15.98 -21.83 1.06
CA ARG A 291 -17.25 -22.32 0.48
C ARG A 291 -17.11 -23.72 -0.11
N ASN A 292 -15.89 -24.13 -0.47
CA ASN A 292 -15.59 -25.49 -0.98
C ASN A 292 -15.52 -26.53 0.15
N GLY A 293 -15.68 -26.13 1.42
CA GLY A 293 -15.55 -26.99 2.58
C GLY A 293 -14.10 -27.40 2.86
N ASN A 294 -13.91 -28.26 3.87
CA ASN A 294 -12.59 -28.72 4.33
C ASN A 294 -12.15 -30.04 3.74
N GLN A 295 -12.98 -30.71 2.93
CA GLN A 295 -12.74 -32.10 2.49
C GLN A 295 -11.41 -32.27 1.73
N TRP A 296 -10.96 -31.26 1.00
CA TRP A 296 -9.68 -31.29 0.30
C TRP A 296 -8.48 -31.30 1.28
N ILE A 297 -8.56 -30.55 2.39
CA ILE A 297 -7.55 -30.57 3.47
C ILE A 297 -7.54 -31.94 4.15
N VAL A 298 -8.72 -32.43 4.52
CA VAL A 298 -8.88 -33.75 5.17
C VAL A 298 -8.31 -34.87 4.29
N ASN A 299 -8.62 -34.86 2.99
CA ASN A 299 -8.13 -35.86 2.05
C ASN A 299 -6.60 -35.84 1.94
N PHE A 300 -5.99 -34.66 1.84
CA PHE A 300 -4.54 -34.52 1.85
C PHE A 300 -3.92 -35.08 3.14
N LEU A 301 -4.40 -34.62 4.30
CA LEU A 301 -3.84 -34.98 5.59
C LEU A 301 -4.04 -36.45 5.98
N LYS A 302 -5.03 -37.13 5.41
CA LYS A 302 -5.23 -38.57 5.58
C LYS A 302 -4.24 -39.41 4.80
N THR A 303 -3.79 -38.91 3.65
CA THR A 303 -2.90 -39.66 2.74
C THR A 303 -1.43 -39.36 2.96
N ALA A 304 -1.12 -38.16 3.43
CA ALA A 304 0.25 -37.70 3.69
C ALA A 304 0.79 -38.24 5.01
N ASP A 305 2.07 -38.62 5.04
CA ASP A 305 2.78 -39.03 6.29
C ASP A 305 3.20 -37.79 7.07
N VAL A 306 2.26 -37.25 7.87
CA VAL A 306 2.42 -36.00 8.63
C VAL A 306 2.74 -36.30 10.10
N GLU A 307 3.80 -35.68 10.64
CA GLU A 307 4.17 -35.79 12.06
C GLU A 307 3.31 -34.87 12.95
N GLN A 308 3.06 -33.65 12.51
CA GLN A 308 2.25 -32.67 13.24
C GLN A 308 1.49 -31.76 12.28
N ILE A 309 0.29 -31.35 12.68
CA ILE A 309 -0.59 -30.43 11.96
C ILE A 309 -0.89 -29.25 12.87
N VAL A 310 -0.62 -28.03 12.40
CA VAL A 310 -0.93 -26.79 13.10
C VAL A 310 -2.05 -26.08 12.37
N ILE A 311 -3.13 -25.72 13.07
CA ILE A 311 -4.29 -25.05 12.47
C ILE A 311 -4.54 -23.74 13.22
N ASP A 312 -4.56 -22.63 12.47
CA ASP A 312 -4.89 -21.31 13.00
C ASP A 312 -6.01 -20.64 12.19
N GLY A 313 -6.84 -19.84 12.87
CA GLY A 313 -7.96 -19.10 12.32
C GLY A 313 -9.20 -19.18 13.20
N ALA A 314 -9.41 -18.14 13.98
CA ALA A 314 -10.24 -18.06 15.20
C ALA A 314 -11.64 -18.71 15.11
N SER A 315 -12.32 -18.61 13.97
CA SER A 315 -13.68 -19.12 13.84
C SER A 315 -13.79 -20.54 13.29
N ARG A 316 -12.76 -21.09 12.63
CA ARG A 316 -12.84 -22.35 11.87
C ARG A 316 -11.82 -23.41 12.27
N GLN A 317 -10.76 -23.03 12.97
CA GLN A 317 -9.70 -23.95 13.39
C GLN A 317 -10.24 -25.16 14.19
N LYS A 318 -11.23 -24.91 15.08
CA LYS A 318 -11.81 -25.96 15.90
C LYS A 318 -12.70 -26.91 15.07
N ILE A 319 -13.44 -26.37 14.09
CA ILE A 319 -14.28 -27.16 13.20
C ILE A 319 -13.42 -28.17 12.43
N LEU A 320 -12.33 -27.71 11.81
CA LEU A 320 -11.41 -28.61 11.09
C LEU A 320 -10.73 -29.60 12.03
N ALA A 321 -10.34 -29.19 13.25
CA ALA A 321 -9.72 -30.08 14.21
C ALA A 321 -10.68 -31.21 14.65
N ASP A 322 -11.96 -30.91 14.84
CA ASP A 322 -12.99 -31.90 15.15
C ASP A 322 -13.24 -32.83 13.95
N GLU A 323 -13.34 -32.31 12.73
CA GLU A 323 -13.44 -33.12 11.50
C GLU A 323 -12.24 -34.08 11.35
N LEU A 324 -11.02 -33.60 11.55
CA LEU A 324 -9.80 -34.44 11.47
C LEU A 324 -9.80 -35.54 12.52
N LYS A 325 -10.32 -35.27 13.73
CA LYS A 325 -10.46 -36.24 14.81
C LYS A 325 -11.44 -37.38 14.42
N ASP A 326 -12.56 -37.04 13.77
CA ASP A 326 -13.52 -38.03 13.28
C ASP A 326 -12.91 -38.98 12.24
N TYR A 327 -11.95 -38.47 11.45
CA TYR A 327 -11.16 -39.25 10.50
C TYR A 327 -9.91 -39.91 11.14
N HIS A 328 -9.76 -39.91 12.47
CA HIS A 328 -8.63 -40.48 13.19
C HIS A 328 -7.27 -39.86 12.85
N VAL A 329 -7.23 -38.65 12.33
CA VAL A 329 -5.99 -37.90 12.12
C VAL A 329 -5.50 -37.37 13.47
N LYS A 330 -4.25 -37.66 13.81
CA LYS A 330 -3.64 -37.34 15.12
C LYS A 330 -2.68 -36.16 15.01
N ASN A 331 -2.22 -35.71 16.18
CA ASN A 331 -1.18 -34.66 16.32
C ASN A 331 -1.60 -33.29 15.76
N VAL A 332 -2.86 -32.92 15.96
CA VAL A 332 -3.39 -31.59 15.65
C VAL A 332 -3.12 -30.63 16.79
N VAL A 333 -2.56 -29.47 16.50
CA VAL A 333 -2.24 -28.40 17.44
C VAL A 333 -2.99 -27.13 17.03
N LEU A 334 -3.66 -26.51 17.99
CA LEU A 334 -4.25 -25.19 17.86
C LEU A 334 -3.35 -24.19 18.62
N PRO A 335 -2.57 -23.36 17.93
CA PRO A 335 -1.55 -22.54 18.58
C PRO A 335 -2.19 -21.42 19.40
N THR A 336 -1.56 -21.11 20.52
CA THR A 336 -1.85 -19.90 21.30
C THR A 336 -1.29 -18.65 20.62
N VAL A 337 -1.78 -17.47 21.01
CA VAL A 337 -1.25 -16.19 20.49
C VAL A 337 0.26 -16.05 20.72
N LYS A 338 0.79 -16.53 21.85
CA LYS A 338 2.23 -16.51 22.13
C LYS A 338 3.02 -17.40 21.16
N GLU A 339 2.48 -18.57 20.84
CA GLU A 339 3.10 -19.49 19.88
C GLU A 339 3.05 -18.92 18.47
N ILE A 340 1.97 -18.22 18.08
CA ILE A 340 1.90 -17.51 16.79
C ILE A 340 2.96 -16.41 16.72
N ILE A 341 3.14 -15.62 17.76
CA ILE A 341 4.20 -14.60 17.83
C ILE A 341 5.58 -15.24 17.69
N MET A 342 5.81 -16.35 18.39
CA MET A 342 7.06 -17.09 18.28
C MET A 342 7.28 -17.67 16.88
N ALA A 343 6.25 -18.21 16.26
CA ALA A 343 6.30 -18.74 14.89
C ALA A 343 6.70 -17.66 13.88
N ASN A 344 6.13 -16.44 13.99
CA ASN A 344 6.50 -15.29 13.16
C ASN A 344 7.97 -14.89 13.34
N SER A 345 8.46 -14.85 14.58
CA SER A 345 9.86 -14.52 14.87
C SER A 345 10.82 -15.60 14.35
N MET A 346 10.46 -16.87 14.46
CA MET A 346 11.27 -17.99 13.95
C MET A 346 11.31 -17.99 12.41
N TRP A 347 10.19 -17.66 11.77
CA TRP A 347 10.13 -17.51 10.31
C TRP A 347 11.06 -16.42 9.81
N GLU A 348 11.01 -15.23 10.39
CA GLU A 348 11.90 -14.13 10.07
C GLU A 348 13.38 -14.51 10.27
N GLN A 349 13.69 -15.11 11.40
CA GLN A 349 15.05 -15.57 11.70
C GLN A 349 15.53 -16.62 10.69
N ALA A 350 14.68 -17.55 10.28
CA ALA A 350 15.02 -18.59 9.31
C ALA A 350 15.31 -18.01 7.92
N ILE A 351 14.63 -16.95 7.52
CA ILE A 351 14.88 -16.22 6.29
C ILE A 351 16.27 -15.55 6.36
N TYR A 352 16.54 -14.78 7.40
CA TYR A 352 17.82 -14.06 7.56
C TYR A 352 19.02 -15.00 7.71
N GLN A 353 18.84 -16.11 8.41
CA GLN A 353 19.89 -17.12 8.59
C GLN A 353 20.00 -18.12 7.44
N LYS A 354 19.12 -18.01 6.43
CA LYS A 354 19.04 -18.91 5.28
C LYS A 354 18.86 -20.39 5.68
N THR A 355 18.19 -20.64 6.78
CA THR A 355 17.84 -21.99 7.27
C THR A 355 16.51 -22.49 6.74
N LEU A 356 15.77 -21.66 5.97
CA LEU A 356 14.59 -22.00 5.20
C LEU A 356 14.96 -22.13 3.73
N CYS A 357 14.25 -23.00 2.98
CA CYS A 357 14.35 -23.05 1.51
C CYS A 357 12.99 -23.43 0.88
N HIS A 358 12.82 -23.12 -0.42
CA HIS A 358 11.59 -23.35 -1.16
C HIS A 358 11.87 -23.57 -2.66
N ALA A 359 10.90 -24.14 -3.39
CA ALA A 359 11.01 -24.42 -4.83
C ALA A 359 10.73 -23.20 -5.74
N GLY A 360 10.45 -22.03 -5.18
CA GLY A 360 10.19 -20.79 -5.95
C GLY A 360 8.75 -20.68 -6.45
N GLN A 361 7.75 -21.21 -5.72
CA GLN A 361 6.33 -21.05 -6.06
C GLN A 361 5.95 -19.57 -6.20
N ALA A 362 5.40 -19.19 -7.34
CA ALA A 362 5.05 -17.81 -7.67
C ALA A 362 3.98 -17.22 -6.73
N SER A 363 3.00 -18.06 -6.33
CA SER A 363 1.93 -17.67 -5.40
C SER A 363 2.46 -17.36 -4.00
N LEU A 364 3.31 -18.22 -3.44
CA LEU A 364 3.93 -18.02 -2.13
C LEU A 364 4.90 -16.83 -2.16
N ARG A 365 5.72 -16.71 -3.24
CA ARG A 365 6.60 -15.56 -3.44
C ARG A 365 5.82 -14.25 -3.45
N LYS A 366 4.72 -14.18 -4.23
CA LYS A 366 3.88 -12.98 -4.33
C LYS A 366 3.42 -12.51 -2.95
N VAL A 367 2.98 -13.41 -2.08
CA VAL A 367 2.47 -13.08 -0.74
C VAL A 367 3.62 -12.73 0.21
N ALA A 368 4.70 -13.52 0.22
CA ALA A 368 5.84 -13.32 1.11
C ALA A 368 6.59 -12.00 0.84
N THR A 369 6.67 -11.58 -0.42
CA THR A 369 7.38 -10.34 -0.81
C THR A 369 6.48 -9.11 -0.90
N ASN A 370 5.24 -9.18 -0.43
CA ASN A 370 4.28 -8.08 -0.37
C ASN A 370 3.52 -8.09 0.96
N CYS A 371 4.25 -8.17 2.06
CA CYS A 371 3.69 -8.19 3.40
C CYS A 371 4.34 -7.14 4.32
N ASP A 372 3.58 -6.65 5.29
CA ASP A 372 4.03 -5.77 6.36
C ASP A 372 3.96 -6.47 7.72
N LYS A 373 4.76 -5.98 8.67
CA LYS A 373 4.58 -6.38 10.07
C LYS A 373 3.37 -5.66 10.66
N ARG A 374 2.57 -6.40 11.42
CA ARG A 374 1.50 -5.86 12.28
C ARG A 374 1.71 -6.28 13.72
N ASN A 375 1.33 -5.45 14.67
CA ASN A 375 1.40 -5.80 16.08
C ASN A 375 0.37 -6.88 16.42
N ILE A 376 0.78 -7.87 17.23
CA ILE A 376 -0.08 -8.89 17.81
C ILE A 376 0.04 -8.83 19.35
N GLY A 377 -1.10 -8.69 20.01
CA GLY A 377 -1.15 -8.58 21.48
C GLY A 377 -0.59 -7.26 22.03
N SER A 378 -0.56 -7.12 23.35
CA SER A 378 -0.11 -5.91 24.05
C SER A 378 1.39 -5.92 24.41
N SER A 379 2.10 -7.02 24.14
CA SER A 379 3.48 -7.26 24.63
C SER A 379 4.56 -7.08 23.55
N GLY A 380 4.29 -6.35 22.46
CA GLY A 380 5.29 -6.07 21.40
C GLY A 380 5.55 -7.23 20.44
N GLY A 381 4.68 -8.25 20.41
CA GLY A 381 4.73 -9.30 19.39
C GLY A 381 4.28 -8.82 18.02
N PHE A 382 4.78 -9.46 16.96
CA PHE A 382 4.36 -9.14 15.61
C PHE A 382 3.86 -10.37 14.85
N GLY A 383 3.09 -10.10 13.81
CA GLY A 383 2.74 -11.01 12.72
C GLY A 383 2.79 -10.26 11.41
N TYR A 384 2.42 -10.92 10.34
CA TYR A 384 2.38 -10.31 9.02
C TYR A 384 0.95 -9.94 8.62
N ARG A 385 0.83 -8.98 7.72
CA ARG A 385 -0.39 -8.64 6.99
C ARG A 385 -0.05 -8.36 5.53
N SER A 386 -1.02 -8.50 4.65
CA SER A 386 -0.85 -8.09 3.26
C SER A 386 -0.65 -6.57 3.15
N GLN A 387 0.16 -6.15 2.19
CA GLN A 387 0.27 -4.76 1.76
C GLN A 387 -0.90 -4.33 0.86
N PHE A 388 -1.65 -5.28 0.32
CA PHE A 388 -2.76 -5.05 -0.61
C PHE A 388 -4.05 -5.59 -0.02
N ASP A 389 -5.13 -4.81 -0.11
CA ASP A 389 -6.45 -5.17 0.46
C ASP A 389 -7.10 -6.37 -0.25
N ASP A 390 -6.74 -6.61 -1.52
CA ASP A 390 -7.24 -7.69 -2.37
C ASP A 390 -6.37 -8.96 -2.34
N MET A 391 -5.32 -8.99 -1.53
CA MET A 391 -4.41 -10.13 -1.40
C MET A 391 -4.48 -10.77 -0.02
N ASP A 392 -4.93 -12.01 0.04
CA ASP A 392 -4.94 -12.80 1.27
C ASP A 392 -3.53 -13.33 1.59
N ILE A 393 -3.09 -13.18 2.83
CA ILE A 393 -1.78 -13.64 3.33
C ILE A 393 -1.79 -15.07 3.86
N SER A 394 -2.92 -15.76 3.87
CA SER A 394 -3.07 -17.12 4.45
C SER A 394 -2.09 -18.14 3.88
N LEU A 395 -1.69 -17.98 2.59
CA LEU A 395 -0.64 -18.82 1.98
C LEU A 395 0.68 -18.74 2.75
N MET A 396 1.16 -17.54 3.06
CA MET A 396 2.40 -17.38 3.83
C MET A 396 2.22 -17.80 5.30
N ASP A 397 1.10 -17.43 5.90
CA ASP A 397 0.81 -17.79 7.29
C ASP A 397 0.74 -19.32 7.46
N SER A 398 0.17 -20.06 6.50
CA SER A 398 0.15 -21.53 6.55
C SER A 398 1.55 -22.14 6.42
N ALA A 399 2.40 -21.60 5.54
CA ALA A 399 3.79 -22.03 5.38
C ALA A 399 4.63 -21.72 6.64
N LEU A 400 4.40 -20.58 7.27
CA LEU A 400 5.00 -20.15 8.53
C LEU A 400 4.63 -21.11 9.67
N LEU A 401 3.37 -21.52 9.77
CA LEU A 401 2.91 -22.49 10.80
C LEU A 401 3.52 -23.88 10.56
N ALA A 402 3.61 -24.33 9.32
CA ALA A 402 4.28 -25.59 8.97
C ALA A 402 5.78 -25.54 9.32
N HIS A 403 6.45 -24.44 9.00
CA HIS A 403 7.85 -24.21 9.35
C HIS A 403 8.06 -24.24 10.86
N TRP A 404 7.23 -23.53 11.63
CA TRP A 404 7.30 -23.51 13.10
C TRP A 404 7.16 -24.92 13.68
N ALA A 405 6.20 -25.71 13.23
CA ALA A 405 6.02 -27.09 13.65
C ALA A 405 7.26 -27.94 13.37
N CYS A 406 7.82 -27.81 12.17
CA CYS A 406 9.02 -28.53 11.76
C CYS A 406 10.26 -28.13 12.56
N ALA A 407 10.47 -26.81 12.79
CA ALA A 407 11.65 -26.30 13.47
C ALA A 407 11.65 -26.55 14.99
N THR A 408 10.46 -26.65 15.62
CA THR A 408 10.33 -26.92 17.06
C THR A 408 10.46 -28.40 17.42
N LEU A 409 10.06 -29.30 16.54
CA LEU A 409 10.19 -30.75 16.76
C LEU A 409 11.48 -31.26 16.09
N LYS A 410 12.48 -31.57 16.93
CA LYS A 410 13.71 -32.22 16.44
C LYS A 410 13.40 -33.60 15.88
N PRO A 411 13.97 -34.00 14.72
CA PRO A 411 13.83 -35.36 14.21
C PRO A 411 14.31 -36.36 15.28
N LYS A 412 13.46 -37.35 15.58
CA LYS A 412 13.83 -38.41 16.53
C LYS A 412 15.07 -39.14 15.96
N LYS A 413 16.20 -39.01 16.64
CA LYS A 413 17.39 -39.83 16.30
C LYS A 413 16.99 -41.29 16.52
N LYS A 414 17.10 -42.13 15.48
CA LYS A 414 17.05 -43.58 15.64
C LYS A 414 18.18 -43.96 16.62
N GLN A 415 17.86 -44.35 17.82
CA GLN A 415 18.85 -44.96 18.73
C GLN A 415 19.33 -46.25 18.08
N LYS A 416 20.57 -46.28 17.64
CA LYS A 416 21.28 -47.53 17.37
C LYS A 416 21.71 -48.09 18.71
N ILE A 417 21.02 -49.11 19.20
CA ILE A 417 21.52 -49.95 20.29
C ILE A 417 22.53 -50.90 19.63
N SER A 418 23.81 -50.69 19.86
CA SER A 418 24.84 -51.70 19.56
C SER A 418 24.96 -52.60 20.78
N TYR A 419 24.72 -53.85 20.57
CA TYR A 419 25.06 -54.89 21.55
C TYR A 419 26.53 -55.22 21.46
#